data_4e1b58c6e2bc6d1d1cb12230f9d2554b
#
_entry.id   4e1b58c6e2bc6d1d1cb12230f9d2554b
#
_cell.length_a   1.000
_cell.length_b   1.000
_cell.length_c   1.000
_cell.angle_alpha   90.00
_cell.angle_beta   90.00
_cell.angle_gamma   90.00
#
_symmetry.space_group_name_H-M   'P 1'
#
loop_
_entity.id
_entity.type
_entity.pdbx_description
1 polymer ?
#
loop_
_entity_poly.entity_id
_entity_poly.type
_entity_poly.pdbx_seq_one_letter_code
_entity_poly.pdbx_strand_id
1 'polypeptide(L)'
;DETSLSTVLNRIFSSATVKFQVIHGDILTRDFTSSDKIVVAVWAQVKEFMGSIYRKSDICRIVHLTDMDGVFIPDDAVVENDTVETDTPPYYTETQIQTPNRAGILDRNQRKRNNIDRLSACPKVAGIPYSMYYFSLNLEHILHGRTNLSDWEKIRCAEEFDLKYGDDPDGFTLFMKESSFSVCDDYRRSWAFIKTELHSLERYSNFGIELPPL
;
A
#
# COMPACT_ATOMS: atom_id res chain seq x y z
N ASP A 1 -5.78 11.13 -2.43
CA ASP A 1 -4.69 10.85 -1.45
C ASP A 1 -3.38 10.42 -2.11
N GLU A 2 -3.36 9.57 -3.14
CA GLU A 2 -2.11 9.17 -3.81
C GLU A 2 -1.36 10.36 -4.42
N THR A 3 -2.06 11.32 -5.03
CA THR A 3 -1.44 12.53 -5.61
C THR A 3 -0.86 13.41 -4.51
N SER A 4 -1.58 13.61 -3.42
CA SER A 4 -1.16 14.38 -2.26
C SER A 4 0.05 13.74 -1.58
N LEU A 5 0.02 12.43 -1.37
CA LEU A 5 1.16 11.66 -0.86
C LEU A 5 2.39 11.81 -1.79
N SER A 6 2.19 11.72 -3.11
CA SER A 6 3.25 11.92 -4.09
C SER A 6 3.92 13.28 -3.96
N THR A 7 3.15 14.34 -3.72
CA THR A 7 3.66 15.70 -3.55
C THR A 7 4.58 15.80 -2.33
N VAL A 8 4.16 15.26 -1.19
CA VAL A 8 4.97 15.25 0.04
C VAL A 8 6.21 14.40 -0.13
N LEU A 9 6.09 13.20 -0.72
CA LEU A 9 7.23 12.31 -0.95
C LEU A 9 8.26 12.91 -1.92
N ASN A 10 7.81 13.65 -2.94
CA ASN A 10 8.72 14.39 -3.81
C ASN A 10 9.56 15.41 -3.02
N ARG A 11 9.00 16.06 -2.01
CA ARG A 11 9.74 17.01 -1.16
C ARG A 11 10.71 16.30 -0.21
N ILE A 12 10.31 15.17 0.36
CA ILE A 12 11.15 14.37 1.28
C ILE A 12 12.37 13.80 0.54
N PHE A 13 12.15 13.25 -0.66
CA PHE A 13 13.19 12.54 -1.41
C PHE A 13 13.86 13.39 -2.50
N SER A 14 13.42 14.63 -2.73
CA SER A 14 14.04 15.51 -3.70
C SER A 14 15.33 16.14 -3.14
N SER A 15 16.40 15.38 -3.19
CA SER A 15 17.70 15.96 -3.46
C SER A 15 17.76 16.28 -4.97
N ALA A 16 18.61 17.20 -5.40
CA ALA A 16 18.65 17.76 -6.77
C ALA A 16 18.65 16.75 -7.95
N THR A 17 18.61 15.45 -7.70
CA THR A 17 18.78 14.38 -8.69
C THR A 17 17.76 13.25 -8.64
N VAL A 18 16.90 13.14 -7.61
CA VAL A 18 15.92 12.05 -7.50
C VAL A 18 14.52 12.59 -7.76
N LYS A 19 13.86 12.10 -8.79
CA LYS A 19 12.43 12.33 -9.03
C LYS A 19 11.66 11.11 -8.54
N PHE A 20 10.71 11.34 -7.65
CA PHE A 20 9.72 10.36 -7.25
C PHE A 20 8.62 10.33 -8.31
N GLN A 21 8.24 9.13 -8.73
CA GLN A 21 7.19 8.94 -9.74
C GLN A 21 6.18 7.93 -9.21
N VAL A 22 4.91 8.27 -9.27
CA VAL A 22 3.84 7.37 -8.87
C VAL A 22 3.33 6.61 -10.08
N ILE A 23 3.27 5.29 -9.95
CA ILE A 23 2.68 4.39 -10.94
C ILE A 23 1.42 3.83 -10.31
N HIS A 24 0.26 4.24 -10.86
CA HIS A 24 -1.03 3.79 -10.35
C HIS A 24 -1.37 2.37 -10.79
N GLY A 25 -2.11 1.66 -9.96
CA GLY A 25 -2.76 0.40 -10.28
C GLY A 25 -2.38 -0.77 -9.36
N ASP A 26 -3.39 -1.49 -8.89
CA ASP A 26 -3.18 -2.70 -8.08
C ASP A 26 -2.85 -3.90 -9.00
N ILE A 27 -1.60 -4.34 -8.93
CA ILE A 27 -1.14 -5.56 -9.61
C ILE A 27 -1.24 -6.79 -8.73
N LEU A 28 -1.47 -6.61 -7.42
CA LEU A 28 -1.39 -7.70 -6.44
C LEU A 28 -2.62 -8.62 -6.50
N THR A 29 -3.74 -8.11 -6.98
CA THR A 29 -4.98 -8.89 -7.15
C THR A 29 -5.01 -9.70 -8.44
N ARG A 30 -4.06 -9.48 -9.36
CA ARG A 30 -3.98 -10.23 -10.62
C ARG A 30 -3.64 -11.68 -10.38
N ASP A 31 -4.25 -12.56 -11.19
CA ASP A 31 -3.94 -13.98 -11.19
C ASP A 31 -2.66 -14.24 -12.01
N PHE A 32 -1.68 -14.88 -11.38
CA PHE A 32 -0.44 -15.27 -12.03
C PHE A 32 -0.26 -16.79 -11.94
N THR A 33 0.03 -17.42 -13.06
CA THR A 33 0.24 -18.88 -13.15
C THR A 33 1.52 -19.36 -12.41
N SER A 34 2.38 -18.45 -11.96
CA SER A 34 3.50 -18.72 -11.06
C SER A 34 3.85 -17.47 -10.27
N SER A 35 4.33 -17.65 -9.04
CA SER A 35 4.70 -16.57 -8.14
C SER A 35 5.82 -15.65 -8.67
N ASP A 36 6.61 -16.10 -9.63
CA ASP A 36 7.67 -15.27 -10.23
C ASP A 36 7.13 -14.27 -11.25
N LYS A 37 5.93 -14.49 -11.80
CA LYS A 37 5.32 -13.59 -12.78
C LYS A 37 4.96 -12.23 -12.17
N ILE A 38 4.66 -12.16 -10.87
CA ILE A 38 4.41 -10.87 -10.20
C ILE A 38 5.63 -9.96 -10.25
N VAL A 39 6.84 -10.49 -10.07
CA VAL A 39 8.09 -9.71 -10.17
C VAL A 39 8.29 -9.17 -11.58
N VAL A 40 7.95 -9.97 -12.60
CA VAL A 40 7.97 -9.54 -14.01
C VAL A 40 6.90 -8.48 -14.28
N ALA A 41 5.72 -8.60 -13.67
CA ALA A 41 4.64 -7.62 -13.81
C ALA A 41 5.02 -6.26 -13.20
N VAL A 42 5.66 -6.23 -12.02
CA VAL A 42 6.22 -5.00 -11.44
C VAL A 42 7.21 -4.36 -12.42
N TRP A 43 8.13 -5.15 -12.96
CA TRP A 43 9.09 -4.62 -13.94
C TRP A 43 8.41 -4.10 -15.21
N ALA A 44 7.38 -4.77 -15.69
CA ALA A 44 6.64 -4.33 -16.88
C ALA A 44 5.98 -2.96 -16.67
N GLN A 45 5.37 -2.71 -15.50
CA GLN A 45 4.82 -1.39 -15.17
C GLN A 45 5.90 -0.31 -15.08
N VAL A 46 7.01 -0.60 -14.40
CA VAL A 46 8.15 0.34 -14.33
C VAL A 46 8.67 0.65 -15.72
N LYS A 47 8.82 -0.38 -16.59
CA LYS A 47 9.29 -0.22 -17.94
C LYS A 47 8.33 0.61 -18.82
N GLU A 48 7.03 0.40 -18.66
CA GLU A 48 5.99 1.18 -19.35
C GLU A 48 6.08 2.65 -18.97
N PHE A 49 6.24 2.94 -17.69
CA PHE A 49 6.45 4.30 -17.18
C PHE A 49 7.74 4.93 -17.74
N MET A 50 8.84 4.18 -17.79
CA MET A 50 10.12 4.66 -18.34
C MET A 50 10.00 5.11 -19.80
N GLY A 51 9.18 4.43 -20.59
CA GLY A 51 8.99 4.71 -22.01
C GLY A 51 10.32 4.76 -22.77
N SER A 52 10.49 5.82 -23.58
CA SER A 52 11.73 6.13 -24.29
C SER A 52 12.61 7.19 -23.58
N ILE A 53 12.14 7.73 -22.44
CA ILE A 53 12.78 8.87 -21.77
C ILE A 53 13.86 8.40 -20.80
N TYR A 54 13.55 7.35 -20.02
CA TYR A 54 14.44 6.86 -18.96
C TYR A 54 15.11 5.55 -19.35
N ARG A 55 16.36 5.38 -18.91
CA ARG A 55 17.09 4.12 -18.99
C ARG A 55 16.98 3.41 -17.64
N LYS A 56 17.18 2.10 -17.64
CA LYS A 56 17.23 1.31 -16.41
C LYS A 56 18.28 1.83 -15.41
N SER A 57 19.43 2.34 -15.92
CA SER A 57 20.48 2.95 -15.11
C SER A 57 20.07 4.23 -14.38
N ASP A 58 18.98 4.86 -14.83
CA ASP A 58 18.49 6.11 -14.26
C ASP A 58 17.58 5.86 -13.02
N ILE A 59 17.24 4.59 -12.78
CA ILE A 59 16.42 4.17 -11.63
C ILE A 59 17.36 3.66 -10.54
N CYS A 60 17.44 4.39 -9.44
CA CYS A 60 18.26 3.99 -8.29
C CYS A 60 17.54 2.96 -7.39
N ARG A 61 16.21 3.01 -7.29
CA ARG A 61 15.40 2.17 -6.41
C ARG A 61 13.94 2.11 -6.87
N ILE A 62 13.27 1.02 -6.55
CA ILE A 62 11.82 0.86 -6.68
C ILE A 62 11.25 0.71 -5.27
N VAL A 63 10.40 1.63 -4.87
CA VAL A 63 9.61 1.59 -3.62
C VAL A 63 8.17 1.28 -4.00
N HIS A 64 7.65 0.17 -3.51
CA HIS A 64 6.29 -0.27 -3.78
C HIS A 64 5.43 -0.06 -2.53
N LEU A 65 4.45 0.82 -2.61
CA LEU A 65 3.44 1.02 -1.58
C LEU A 65 2.19 0.22 -1.96
N THR A 66 1.57 -0.41 -0.99
CA THR A 66 0.37 -1.22 -1.23
C THR A 66 -0.64 -1.11 -0.11
N ASP A 67 -1.90 -1.03 -0.49
CA ASP A 67 -3.01 -1.28 0.41
C ASP A 67 -3.12 -2.79 0.68
N MET A 68 -3.39 -3.17 1.92
CA MET A 68 -3.51 -4.58 2.30
C MET A 68 -4.94 -5.11 2.17
N ASP A 69 -5.95 -4.24 2.18
CA ASP A 69 -7.37 -4.60 2.11
C ASP A 69 -7.80 -5.71 3.10
N GLY A 70 -7.14 -5.81 4.23
CA GLY A 70 -7.42 -6.85 5.22
C GLY A 70 -7.08 -8.28 4.76
N VAL A 71 -6.17 -8.48 3.79
CA VAL A 71 -5.97 -9.79 3.14
C VAL A 71 -5.45 -10.90 4.05
N PHE A 72 -4.83 -10.60 5.19
CA PHE A 72 -4.27 -11.61 6.10
C PHE A 72 -5.19 -11.98 7.26
N ILE A 73 -6.39 -11.42 7.35
CA ILE A 73 -7.35 -11.85 8.38
C ILE A 73 -7.76 -13.31 8.17
N PRO A 74 -8.23 -14.00 9.23
CA PRO A 74 -8.80 -15.33 9.14
C PRO A 74 -9.98 -15.37 8.16
N ASP A 75 -10.17 -16.49 7.47
CA ASP A 75 -11.21 -16.63 6.44
C ASP A 75 -12.63 -16.56 7.04
N ASP A 76 -12.81 -16.86 8.33
CA ASP A 76 -14.09 -16.72 9.04
C ASP A 76 -14.43 -15.27 9.41
N ALA A 77 -13.44 -14.37 9.38
CA ALA A 77 -13.66 -12.93 9.50
C ALA A 77 -14.12 -12.27 8.18
N VAL A 78 -14.17 -13.01 7.07
CA VAL A 78 -14.85 -12.58 5.85
C VAL A 78 -16.29 -13.09 5.89
N VAL A 79 -17.25 -12.20 6.06
CA VAL A 79 -18.66 -12.52 6.33
C VAL A 79 -19.53 -12.12 5.15
N GLU A 80 -20.47 -13.03 4.80
CA GLU A 80 -21.48 -12.74 3.78
C GLU A 80 -22.51 -11.75 4.34
N ASN A 81 -22.75 -10.66 3.61
CA ASN A 81 -23.72 -9.64 3.99
C ASN A 81 -24.40 -9.08 2.74
N ASP A 82 -25.64 -9.53 2.49
CA ASP A 82 -26.45 -9.14 1.34
C ASP A 82 -26.96 -7.68 1.39
N THR A 83 -26.75 -6.99 2.50
CA THR A 83 -27.08 -5.56 2.59
C THR A 83 -26.00 -4.65 1.98
N VAL A 84 -24.82 -5.19 1.72
CA VAL A 84 -23.76 -4.51 0.96
C VAL A 84 -24.05 -4.66 -0.53
N GLU A 85 -24.06 -3.55 -1.26
CA GLU A 85 -24.34 -3.56 -2.69
C GLU A 85 -23.28 -4.34 -3.49
N THR A 86 -23.70 -5.13 -4.47
CA THR A 86 -22.85 -6.08 -5.20
C THR A 86 -21.71 -5.41 -5.96
N ASP A 87 -21.93 -4.18 -6.45
CA ASP A 87 -20.98 -3.45 -7.27
C ASP A 87 -20.13 -2.43 -6.47
N THR A 88 -20.23 -2.49 -5.13
CA THR A 88 -19.44 -1.64 -4.24
C THR A 88 -18.27 -2.39 -3.62
N PRO A 89 -17.22 -1.68 -3.18
CA PRO A 89 -16.17 -2.29 -2.38
C PRO A 89 -16.73 -2.97 -1.15
N PRO A 90 -16.05 -4.02 -0.61
CA PRO A 90 -16.44 -4.64 0.64
C PRO A 90 -16.53 -3.61 1.76
N TYR A 91 -17.44 -3.82 2.71
CA TYR A 91 -17.56 -2.99 3.89
C TYR A 91 -16.63 -3.53 4.99
N TYR A 92 -15.78 -2.66 5.54
CA TYR A 92 -14.80 -3.01 6.55
C TYR A 92 -15.28 -2.55 7.94
N THR A 93 -15.28 -3.49 8.89
CA THR A 93 -15.45 -3.21 10.32
C THR A 93 -14.13 -3.39 11.05
N GLU A 94 -14.08 -3.20 12.34
CA GLU A 94 -12.88 -3.42 13.15
C GLU A 94 -12.41 -4.90 13.13
N THR A 95 -13.31 -5.83 12.88
CA THR A 95 -13.03 -7.28 12.99
C THR A 95 -13.39 -8.11 11.77
N GLN A 96 -14.06 -7.53 10.77
CA GLN A 96 -14.63 -8.29 9.65
C GLN A 96 -14.57 -7.54 8.33
N ILE A 97 -14.51 -8.31 7.25
CA ILE A 97 -14.83 -7.85 5.89
C ILE A 97 -16.24 -8.35 5.56
N GLN A 98 -17.17 -7.45 5.30
CA GLN A 98 -18.54 -7.76 4.94
C GLN A 98 -18.75 -7.57 3.42
N THR A 99 -19.34 -8.56 2.77
CA THR A 99 -19.49 -8.59 1.31
C THR A 99 -20.62 -9.52 0.88
N PRO A 100 -21.35 -9.23 -0.21
CA PRO A 100 -22.29 -10.18 -0.79
C PRO A 100 -21.59 -11.32 -1.56
N ASN A 101 -20.29 -11.22 -1.81
CA ASN A 101 -19.49 -12.20 -2.53
C ASN A 101 -18.30 -12.70 -1.71
N ARG A 102 -18.58 -13.45 -0.65
CA ARG A 102 -17.57 -14.01 0.25
C ARG A 102 -16.52 -14.84 -0.51
N ALA A 103 -16.96 -15.71 -1.41
CA ALA A 103 -16.05 -16.57 -2.18
C ALA A 103 -15.06 -15.75 -3.03
N GLY A 104 -15.54 -14.71 -3.68
CA GLY A 104 -14.70 -13.80 -4.49
C GLY A 104 -13.67 -13.04 -3.66
N ILE A 105 -14.04 -12.60 -2.44
CA ILE A 105 -13.10 -11.95 -1.52
C ILE A 105 -12.04 -12.92 -1.01
N LEU A 106 -12.41 -14.15 -0.66
CA LEU A 106 -11.43 -15.16 -0.23
C LEU A 106 -10.43 -15.49 -1.35
N ASP A 107 -10.91 -15.65 -2.58
CA ASP A 107 -10.04 -15.90 -3.74
C ASP A 107 -9.12 -14.69 -4.05
N ARG A 108 -9.65 -13.46 -4.00
CA ARG A 108 -8.84 -12.22 -4.08
C ARG A 108 -7.76 -12.21 -2.99
N ASN A 109 -8.14 -12.46 -1.74
CA ASN A 109 -7.22 -12.46 -0.61
C ASN A 109 -6.11 -13.48 -0.80
N GLN A 110 -6.45 -14.71 -1.23
CA GLN A 110 -5.44 -15.74 -1.46
C GLN A 110 -4.42 -15.35 -2.55
N ARG A 111 -4.90 -14.79 -3.67
CA ARG A 111 -4.01 -14.29 -4.73
C ARG A 111 -3.12 -13.17 -4.24
N LYS A 112 -3.70 -12.18 -3.54
CA LYS A 112 -2.97 -11.03 -3.02
C LYS A 112 -1.93 -11.45 -1.97
N ARG A 113 -2.27 -12.37 -1.04
CA ARG A 113 -1.32 -12.98 -0.10
C ARG A 113 -0.11 -13.58 -0.81
N ASN A 114 -0.33 -14.43 -1.81
CA ASN A 114 0.75 -15.09 -2.57
C ASN A 114 1.68 -14.06 -3.25
N ASN A 115 1.11 -13.04 -3.85
CA ASN A 115 1.85 -11.99 -4.53
C ASN A 115 2.65 -11.12 -3.54
N ILE A 116 2.06 -10.76 -2.40
CA ILE A 116 2.71 -10.01 -1.31
C ILE A 116 3.86 -10.83 -0.73
N ASP A 117 3.66 -12.11 -0.43
CA ASP A 117 4.70 -12.99 0.10
C ASP A 117 5.91 -13.05 -0.82
N ARG A 118 5.67 -13.14 -2.12
CA ARG A 118 6.75 -13.14 -3.11
C ARG A 118 7.47 -11.80 -3.22
N LEU A 119 6.75 -10.69 -3.23
CA LEU A 119 7.33 -9.35 -3.40
C LEU A 119 7.99 -8.84 -2.13
N SER A 120 7.40 -9.03 -0.95
CA SER A 120 7.97 -8.56 0.32
C SER A 120 9.32 -9.22 0.65
N ALA A 121 9.56 -10.42 0.10
CA ALA A 121 10.84 -11.13 0.20
C ALA A 121 11.82 -10.84 -0.97
N CYS A 122 11.41 -10.03 -1.97
CA CYS A 122 12.20 -9.78 -3.16
C CYS A 122 13.12 -8.56 -2.94
N PRO A 123 14.46 -8.72 -2.95
CA PRO A 123 15.36 -7.59 -2.71
C PRO A 123 15.64 -6.76 -3.97
N LYS A 124 15.33 -7.29 -5.16
CA LYS A 124 15.58 -6.63 -6.45
C LYS A 124 14.55 -7.00 -7.50
N VAL A 125 14.13 -6.02 -8.28
CA VAL A 125 13.33 -6.22 -9.49
C VAL A 125 14.17 -5.82 -10.70
N ALA A 126 14.34 -6.72 -11.66
CA ALA A 126 15.22 -6.52 -12.81
C ALA A 126 16.65 -6.06 -12.44
N GLY A 127 17.15 -6.42 -11.26
CA GLY A 127 18.48 -6.00 -10.75
C GLY A 127 18.50 -4.63 -10.07
N ILE A 128 17.40 -3.89 -10.06
CA ILE A 128 17.23 -2.63 -9.32
C ILE A 128 16.84 -2.96 -7.88
N PRO A 129 17.41 -2.30 -6.84
CA PRO A 129 16.96 -2.43 -5.46
C PRO A 129 15.46 -2.23 -5.34
N TYR A 130 14.80 -3.12 -4.62
CA TYR A 130 13.34 -3.11 -4.45
C TYR A 130 12.97 -3.27 -2.98
N SER A 131 12.00 -2.53 -2.53
CA SER A 131 11.37 -2.68 -1.22
C SER A 131 9.88 -2.43 -1.34
N MET A 132 9.10 -3.13 -0.52
CA MET A 132 7.65 -3.02 -0.47
C MET A 132 7.22 -2.61 0.93
N TYR A 133 6.27 -1.69 1.02
CA TYR A 133 5.70 -1.21 2.27
C TYR A 133 4.18 -1.23 2.19
N TYR A 134 3.52 -1.32 3.33
CA TYR A 134 2.08 -1.48 3.38
C TYR A 134 1.36 -0.38 4.16
N PHE A 135 0.10 -0.21 3.77
CA PHE A 135 -0.98 0.40 4.54
C PHE A 135 -1.97 -0.71 4.86
N SER A 136 -2.26 -0.98 6.12
CA SER A 136 -2.96 -2.20 6.57
C SER A 136 -4.29 -2.43 5.85
N LEU A 137 -5.19 -1.50 5.85
CA LEU A 137 -6.42 -1.56 5.07
C LEU A 137 -6.22 -0.82 3.75
N ASN A 138 -6.14 0.50 3.83
CA ASN A 138 -5.84 1.39 2.71
C ASN A 138 -5.15 2.67 3.21
N LEU A 139 -4.71 3.49 2.26
CA LEU A 139 -4.00 4.74 2.53
C LEU A 139 -4.86 5.70 3.39
N GLU A 140 -6.14 5.84 3.10
CA GLU A 140 -7.05 6.72 3.82
C GLU A 140 -7.19 6.31 5.28
N HIS A 141 -7.24 5.00 5.55
CA HIS A 141 -7.29 4.49 6.92
C HIS A 141 -6.03 4.88 7.71
N ILE A 142 -4.86 4.80 7.09
CA ILE A 142 -3.60 5.20 7.74
C ILE A 142 -3.53 6.69 7.95
N LEU A 143 -3.86 7.50 6.94
CA LEU A 143 -3.71 8.95 7.03
C LEU A 143 -4.76 9.59 7.96
N HIS A 144 -6.01 9.13 7.90
CA HIS A 144 -7.15 9.79 8.53
C HIS A 144 -7.84 8.97 9.63
N GLY A 145 -7.48 7.67 9.81
CA GLY A 145 -8.14 6.76 10.75
C GLY A 145 -9.59 6.43 10.37
N ARG A 146 -9.94 6.56 9.09
CA ARG A 146 -11.31 6.39 8.58
C ARG A 146 -11.36 5.28 7.54
N THR A 147 -12.42 4.48 7.60
CA THR A 147 -12.70 3.39 6.67
C THR A 147 -13.99 3.64 5.91
N ASN A 148 -14.21 2.91 4.82
CA ASN A 148 -15.46 2.96 4.02
C ASN A 148 -15.85 4.37 3.56
N LEU A 149 -14.87 5.17 3.15
CA LEU A 149 -15.09 6.54 2.71
C LEU A 149 -15.79 6.56 1.34
N SER A 150 -16.80 7.41 1.21
CA SER A 150 -17.35 7.80 -0.10
C SER A 150 -16.32 8.60 -0.92
N ASP A 151 -16.52 8.69 -2.21
CA ASP A 151 -15.62 9.44 -3.10
C ASP A 151 -15.50 10.92 -2.69
N TRP A 152 -16.60 11.53 -2.26
CA TRP A 152 -16.59 12.91 -1.76
C TRP A 152 -15.77 13.05 -0.47
N GLU A 153 -15.90 12.09 0.45
CA GLU A 153 -15.10 12.08 1.68
C GLU A 153 -13.61 11.88 1.41
N LYS A 154 -13.24 11.05 0.43
CA LYS A 154 -11.85 10.89 0.00
C LYS A 154 -11.26 12.19 -0.55
N ILE A 155 -12.04 12.95 -1.32
CA ILE A 155 -11.60 14.28 -1.82
C ILE A 155 -11.33 15.21 -0.65
N ARG A 156 -12.25 15.29 0.33
CA ARG A 156 -12.03 16.11 1.53
C ARG A 156 -10.82 15.68 2.34
N CYS A 157 -10.63 14.38 2.52
CA CYS A 157 -9.46 13.83 3.20
C CYS A 157 -8.16 14.23 2.49
N ALA A 158 -8.13 14.20 1.15
CA ALA A 158 -6.97 14.64 0.38
C ALA A 158 -6.68 16.14 0.58
N GLU A 159 -7.71 16.98 0.58
CA GLU A 159 -7.57 18.42 0.86
C GLU A 159 -7.07 18.68 2.29
N GLU A 160 -7.60 17.97 3.29
CA GLU A 160 -7.15 18.06 4.69
C GLU A 160 -5.68 17.61 4.84
N PHE A 161 -5.28 16.58 4.13
CA PHE A 161 -3.90 16.11 4.09
C PHE A 161 -2.96 17.16 3.46
N ASP A 162 -3.33 17.72 2.32
CA ASP A 162 -2.53 18.73 1.63
C ASP A 162 -2.36 19.99 2.48
N LEU A 163 -3.42 20.43 3.15
CA LEU A 163 -3.34 21.57 4.08
C LEU A 163 -2.41 21.30 5.28
N LYS A 164 -2.36 20.05 5.74
CA LYS A 164 -1.57 19.69 6.93
C LYS A 164 -0.11 19.40 6.61
N TYR A 165 0.15 18.68 5.54
CA TYR A 165 1.48 18.15 5.25
C TYR A 165 2.07 18.61 3.92
N GLY A 166 1.29 19.27 3.07
CA GLY A 166 1.74 19.72 1.76
C GLY A 166 3.00 20.58 1.82
N ASP A 167 3.14 21.42 2.83
CA ASP A 167 4.31 22.26 3.09
C ASP A 167 5.14 21.83 4.32
N ASP A 168 4.79 20.69 4.94
CA ASP A 168 5.46 20.17 6.16
C ASP A 168 5.90 18.71 5.99
N PRO A 169 6.92 18.42 5.17
CA PRO A 169 7.44 17.08 4.96
C PRO A 169 8.05 16.45 6.22
N ASP A 170 8.61 17.25 7.12
CA ASP A 170 9.17 16.76 8.38
C ASP A 170 8.06 16.34 9.33
N GLY A 171 6.98 17.13 9.42
CA GLY A 171 5.78 16.77 10.18
C GLY A 171 5.12 15.50 9.65
N PHE A 172 5.08 15.29 8.33
CA PHE A 172 4.62 14.02 7.76
C PHE A 172 5.55 12.84 8.11
N THR A 173 6.85 13.04 8.05
CA THR A 173 7.84 12.03 8.42
C THR A 173 7.68 11.63 9.89
N LEU A 174 7.52 12.60 10.78
CA LEU A 174 7.26 12.38 12.20
C LEU A 174 5.94 11.61 12.41
N PHE A 175 4.87 12.04 11.73
CA PHE A 175 3.57 11.37 11.78
C PHE A 175 3.66 9.89 11.38
N MET A 176 4.35 9.56 10.30
CA MET A 176 4.50 8.18 9.83
C MET A 176 5.39 7.32 10.72
N LYS A 177 6.31 7.93 11.49
CA LYS A 177 7.26 7.20 12.35
C LYS A 177 6.79 7.05 13.80
N GLU A 178 6.16 8.08 14.35
CA GLU A 178 5.87 8.17 15.78
C GLU A 178 4.40 7.90 16.13
N SER A 179 3.52 7.74 15.16
CA SER A 179 2.12 7.42 15.42
C SER A 179 1.95 6.00 15.97
N SER A 180 0.90 5.76 16.74
CA SER A 180 0.58 4.46 17.32
C SER A 180 0.37 3.34 16.29
N PHE A 181 0.10 3.68 15.05
CA PHE A 181 -0.03 2.73 13.94
C PHE A 181 1.32 2.37 13.28
N SER A 182 2.41 3.02 13.67
CA SER A 182 3.72 2.83 13.03
C SER A 182 4.38 1.52 13.48
N VAL A 183 4.78 0.69 12.53
CA VAL A 183 5.50 -0.58 12.75
C VAL A 183 6.88 -0.45 12.11
N CYS A 184 7.77 0.32 12.77
CA CYS A 184 9.01 0.80 12.17
C CYS A 184 10.30 0.18 12.73
N ASP A 185 10.23 -0.82 13.63
CA ASP A 185 11.43 -1.37 14.30
C ASP A 185 12.34 -2.15 13.35
N ASP A 186 11.76 -3.04 12.55
CA ASP A 186 12.50 -3.91 11.62
C ASP A 186 11.63 -4.32 10.44
N TYR A 187 12.17 -4.25 9.23
CA TYR A 187 11.44 -4.57 8.00
C TYR A 187 10.86 -6.00 7.99
N ARG A 188 11.64 -7.01 8.41
CA ARG A 188 11.13 -8.39 8.39
C ARG A 188 10.10 -8.63 9.48
N ARG A 189 10.32 -8.05 10.66
CA ARG A 189 9.37 -8.15 11.78
C ARG A 189 8.06 -7.44 11.46
N SER A 190 8.11 -6.28 10.79
CA SER A 190 6.88 -5.57 10.38
C SER A 190 6.03 -6.40 9.41
N TRP A 191 6.67 -7.13 8.48
CA TRP A 191 5.98 -8.06 7.59
C TRP A 191 5.44 -9.31 8.30
N ALA A 192 6.13 -9.81 9.31
CA ALA A 192 5.61 -10.89 10.15
C ALA A 192 4.40 -10.44 10.98
N PHE A 193 4.48 -9.25 11.56
CA PHE A 193 3.42 -8.65 12.37
C PHE A 193 2.11 -8.49 11.60
N ILE A 194 2.14 -7.87 10.40
CA ILE A 194 0.93 -7.58 9.64
C ILE A 194 0.18 -8.84 9.16
N LYS A 195 0.85 -9.99 9.12
CA LYS A 195 0.29 -11.28 8.67
C LYS A 195 -0.42 -12.05 9.79
N THR A 196 -0.42 -11.56 11.01
CA THR A 196 -1.02 -12.24 12.16
C THR A 196 -2.33 -11.56 12.57
N GLU A 197 -3.23 -12.35 13.16
CA GLU A 197 -4.49 -11.88 13.74
C GLU A 197 -5.31 -11.02 12.77
N LEU A 198 -5.78 -9.87 13.24
CA LEU A 198 -6.54 -8.89 12.46
C LEU A 198 -5.70 -7.69 12.00
N HIS A 199 -4.36 -7.72 12.19
CA HIS A 199 -3.50 -6.57 11.96
C HIS A 199 -3.62 -5.98 10.56
N SER A 200 -3.89 -6.81 9.54
CA SER A 200 -4.07 -6.31 8.16
C SER A 200 -5.40 -5.57 7.95
N LEU A 201 -6.32 -5.62 8.92
CA LEU A 201 -7.59 -4.90 8.95
C LEU A 201 -7.52 -3.70 9.91
N GLU A 202 -6.76 -3.82 10.99
CA GLU A 202 -6.49 -2.76 11.95
C GLU A 202 -5.59 -1.68 11.32
N ARG A 203 -5.36 -0.57 12.03
CA ARG A 203 -4.60 0.56 11.52
C ARG A 203 -3.10 0.41 11.78
N TYR A 204 -2.34 -0.09 10.79
CA TYR A 204 -0.88 -0.26 10.86
C TYR A 204 -0.18 0.02 9.52
N SER A 205 1.03 0.58 9.59
CA SER A 205 1.89 0.81 8.43
C SER A 205 3.37 0.64 8.79
N ASN A 206 4.14 0.06 7.89
CA ASN A 206 5.59 0.00 8.01
C ASN A 206 6.31 1.01 7.08
N PHE A 207 5.58 1.92 6.46
CA PHE A 207 6.16 2.87 5.50
C PHE A 207 7.14 3.85 6.15
N GLY A 208 7.00 4.13 7.44
CA GLY A 208 7.95 4.96 8.18
C GLY A 208 9.40 4.43 8.17
N ILE A 209 9.62 3.13 7.91
CA ILE A 209 10.96 2.54 7.74
C ILE A 209 11.71 3.13 6.53
N GLU A 210 10.99 3.48 5.46
CA GLU A 210 11.57 4.04 4.23
C GLU A 210 11.94 5.50 4.36
N LEU A 211 11.24 6.24 5.21
CA LEU A 211 11.44 7.67 5.36
C LEU A 211 12.79 8.00 6.04
N PRO A 212 13.47 9.11 5.65
CA PRO A 212 14.75 9.47 6.23
C PRO A 212 14.64 9.69 7.75
N PRO A 213 15.75 9.59 8.50
CA PRO A 213 15.77 10.04 9.88
C PRO A 213 15.45 11.54 9.95
N LEU A 214 14.80 11.94 11.03
CA LEU A 214 14.52 13.34 11.34
C LEU A 214 15.79 14.08 11.71
#